data_f05e9469bf0cffcee679d8f3a54f6f8d
#
_entry.id   f05e9469bf0cffcee679d8f3a54f6f8d
#
_cell.length_a   1.000
_cell.length_b   1.000
_cell.length_c   1.000
_cell.angle_alpha   90.00
_cell.angle_beta   90.00
_cell.angle_gamma   90.00
#
_symmetry.space_group_name_H-M   'P 1'
#
loop_
_entity.id
_entity.type
_entity.pdbx_description
1 polymer ?
#
loop_
_entity_poly.entity_id
_entity_poly.type
_entity_poly.pdbx_seq_one_letter_code
_entity_poly.pdbx_strand_id
1 'polypeptide(L)'
;MSRTWKWLVLLVVLLVAACGAPAVATSDPATQLWEQVTAQAKGSTINMFMWGGDDNINRYINEYIAPKLKSEYDVTLKQTPVSDTAEAVNKVLGDKTAGKTTGGSVDLVWINGENFRTMRQGDLLYGPWAQQLPNASIIPWSEPSVANDFGYPVDGYEAPWGRAQFVMVYDSARVPEPPTSFATLLAWAKAHPGRLTYPAPPDFTGSVFVRHGFYEAAGGYTELLGGFDQAVYDAKAPAAWAYFNELKPYLWRKGETFPQSIDQLDQLFANGEVDFTMSYNPSHASGLVEKGTFPTTTKTFLFDQGTIANTHYLAIPFNAANKAGAMILANLLESPAAQIEKAKPTTWGDLPAIDPAKLSAEDQAALNAIPRGAATLAPDLLAAKSLPELQGDWLDQIEQDWQANVLK
;
A
#
# COMPACT_ATOMS: atom_id res chain seq x y z
N MET A 1 -17.59 56.95 76.90
CA MET A 1 -18.65 55.95 76.72
C MET A 1 -18.82 55.72 75.23
N SER A 2 -18.24 54.63 74.61
CA SER A 2 -18.51 54.20 73.26
C SER A 2 -18.36 52.71 73.15
N ARG A 3 -19.43 52.06 72.85
CA ARG A 3 -19.54 50.59 72.70
C ARG A 3 -19.04 50.22 71.32
N THR A 4 -17.97 49.44 71.23
CA THR A 4 -17.48 48.80 69.97
C THR A 4 -18.17 47.45 69.75
N TRP A 5 -18.93 47.33 68.68
CA TRP A 5 -19.60 46.13 68.20
C TRP A 5 -18.64 45.30 67.30
N LYS A 6 -18.25 44.12 67.75
CA LYS A 6 -17.44 43.18 66.97
C LYS A 6 -18.39 42.32 66.12
N TRP A 7 -18.28 42.41 64.81
CA TRP A 7 -18.90 41.47 63.86
C TRP A 7 -17.97 40.28 63.67
N LEU A 8 -18.43 39.10 64.02
CA LEU A 8 -17.78 37.83 63.70
C LEU A 8 -18.27 37.38 62.34
N VAL A 9 -17.43 37.40 61.33
CA VAL A 9 -17.69 36.82 60.02
C VAL A 9 -17.28 35.35 60.07
N LEU A 10 -18.27 34.46 60.00
CA LEU A 10 -18.06 33.01 59.91
C LEU A 10 -17.82 32.69 58.43
N LEU A 11 -16.58 32.37 58.05
CA LEU A 11 -16.21 31.88 56.73
C LEU A 11 -16.49 30.38 56.65
N VAL A 12 -17.59 29.97 56.01
CA VAL A 12 -17.87 28.56 55.72
C VAL A 12 -17.09 28.20 54.47
N VAL A 13 -15.96 27.47 54.60
CA VAL A 13 -15.25 26.91 53.46
C VAL A 13 -15.92 25.60 53.07
N LEU A 14 -16.69 25.64 51.98
CA LEU A 14 -17.21 24.44 51.33
C LEU A 14 -16.09 23.76 50.58
N LEU A 15 -15.51 22.70 51.17
CA LEU A 15 -14.66 21.75 50.46
C LEU A 15 -15.53 20.92 49.54
N VAL A 16 -15.55 21.28 48.26
CA VAL A 16 -16.07 20.41 47.21
C VAL A 16 -15.00 19.35 46.95
N ALA A 17 -15.13 18.18 47.54
CA ALA A 17 -14.38 16.99 47.18
C ALA A 17 -14.87 16.57 45.79
N ALA A 18 -14.18 17.01 44.76
CA ALA A 18 -14.29 16.42 43.42
C ALA A 18 -13.72 14.99 43.49
N CYS A 19 -14.59 13.99 43.70
CA CYS A 19 -14.28 12.61 43.42
C CYS A 19 -14.03 12.50 41.92
N GLY A 20 -12.79 12.77 41.47
CA GLY A 20 -12.32 12.32 40.18
C GLY A 20 -12.35 10.79 40.23
N ALA A 21 -13.26 10.18 39.46
CA ALA A 21 -13.17 8.75 39.20
C ALA A 21 -11.74 8.48 38.70
N PRO A 22 -11.04 7.44 39.22
CA PRO A 22 -9.74 7.09 38.71
C PRO A 22 -9.91 6.82 37.21
N ALA A 23 -9.11 7.47 36.36
CA ALA A 23 -9.01 7.12 34.95
C ALA A 23 -8.66 5.64 34.92
N VAL A 24 -9.58 4.81 34.44
CA VAL A 24 -9.30 3.39 34.23
C VAL A 24 -8.18 3.38 33.20
N ALA A 25 -6.99 2.98 33.64
CA ALA A 25 -5.88 2.76 32.74
C ALA A 25 -6.37 1.73 31.73
N THR A 26 -6.56 2.15 30.49
CA THR A 26 -6.93 1.22 29.41
C THR A 26 -5.76 0.28 29.23
N SER A 27 -5.99 -1.01 29.49
CA SER A 27 -4.99 -2.06 29.28
C SER A 27 -4.61 -2.09 27.79
N ASP A 28 -3.37 -2.48 27.53
CA ASP A 28 -2.83 -2.57 26.16
C ASP A 28 -3.63 -3.59 25.34
N PRO A 29 -4.29 -3.19 24.22
CA PRO A 29 -5.13 -4.08 23.41
C PRO A 29 -4.40 -5.32 22.90
N ALA A 30 -3.10 -5.24 22.60
CA ALA A 30 -2.31 -6.39 22.14
C ALA A 30 -2.12 -7.48 23.21
N THR A 31 -2.45 -7.20 24.46
CA THR A 31 -2.34 -8.19 25.57
C THR A 31 -3.71 -8.67 26.05
N GLN A 32 -4.79 -8.26 25.40
CA GLN A 32 -6.16 -8.55 25.81
C GLN A 32 -6.77 -9.70 25.00
N LEU A 33 -7.78 -10.33 25.60
CA LEU A 33 -8.68 -11.20 24.84
C LEU A 33 -9.46 -10.37 23.81
N TRP A 34 -9.77 -10.96 22.65
CA TRP A 34 -10.45 -10.26 21.55
C TRP A 34 -11.78 -9.61 21.95
N GLU A 35 -12.54 -10.26 22.82
CA GLU A 35 -13.79 -9.70 23.36
C GLU A 35 -13.56 -8.39 24.12
N GLN A 36 -12.44 -8.27 24.84
CA GLN A 36 -12.07 -7.05 25.57
C GLN A 36 -11.65 -5.94 24.62
N VAL A 37 -10.89 -6.28 23.56
CA VAL A 37 -10.51 -5.34 22.49
C VAL A 37 -11.78 -4.79 21.81
N THR A 38 -12.74 -5.67 21.50
CA THR A 38 -14.02 -5.29 20.90
C THR A 38 -14.81 -4.37 21.81
N ALA A 39 -14.90 -4.69 23.10
CA ALA A 39 -15.60 -3.86 24.08
C ALA A 39 -14.95 -2.47 24.25
N GLN A 40 -13.61 -2.40 24.23
CA GLN A 40 -12.86 -1.15 24.32
C GLN A 40 -13.06 -0.25 23.09
N ALA A 41 -13.18 -0.84 21.90
CA ALA A 41 -13.36 -0.10 20.64
C ALA A 41 -14.79 0.44 20.44
N LYS A 42 -15.78 -0.16 21.10
CA LYS A 42 -17.20 0.14 20.88
C LYS A 42 -17.54 1.62 21.09
N GLY A 43 -18.29 2.21 20.14
CA GLY A 43 -18.69 3.61 20.15
C GLY A 43 -17.60 4.59 19.73
N SER A 44 -16.40 4.10 19.39
CA SER A 44 -15.27 4.94 19.04
C SER A 44 -15.20 5.31 17.55
N THR A 45 -14.29 6.22 17.22
CA THR A 45 -13.97 6.61 15.85
C THR A 45 -12.51 6.28 15.55
N ILE A 46 -12.22 5.78 14.35
CA ILE A 46 -10.89 5.49 13.83
C ILE A 46 -10.59 6.43 12.68
N ASN A 47 -9.41 7.05 12.70
CA ASN A 47 -8.86 7.80 11.58
C ASN A 47 -7.86 6.90 10.81
N MET A 48 -8.25 6.43 9.63
CA MET A 48 -7.39 5.65 8.74
C MET A 48 -6.79 6.57 7.68
N PHE A 49 -5.47 6.69 7.69
CA PHE A 49 -4.71 7.39 6.65
C PHE A 49 -4.31 6.39 5.56
N MET A 50 -4.63 6.74 4.33
CA MET A 50 -4.36 5.87 3.19
C MET A 50 -4.29 6.66 1.89
N TRP A 51 -3.56 6.13 0.91
CA TRP A 51 -3.57 6.68 -0.43
C TRP A 51 -5.00 6.78 -0.97
N GLY A 52 -5.34 7.95 -1.51
CA GLY A 52 -6.70 8.30 -1.92
C GLY A 52 -6.88 8.52 -3.43
N GLY A 53 -5.88 8.13 -4.26
CA GLY A 53 -5.88 8.41 -5.70
C GLY A 53 -6.81 7.54 -6.55
N ASP A 54 -7.51 6.54 -6.00
CA ASP A 54 -8.44 5.68 -6.74
C ASP A 54 -9.85 5.69 -6.13
N ASP A 55 -10.84 6.09 -6.94
CA ASP A 55 -12.24 6.18 -6.51
C ASP A 55 -12.86 4.82 -6.15
N ASN A 56 -12.39 3.71 -6.74
CA ASN A 56 -12.91 2.38 -6.41
C ASN A 56 -12.43 1.96 -5.03
N ILE A 57 -11.16 2.21 -4.72
CA ILE A 57 -10.57 1.96 -3.40
C ILE A 57 -11.30 2.80 -2.35
N ASN A 58 -11.46 4.10 -2.62
CA ASN A 58 -12.18 5.00 -1.72
C ASN A 58 -13.63 4.55 -1.49
N ARG A 59 -14.32 4.09 -2.54
CA ARG A 59 -15.67 3.56 -2.44
C ARG A 59 -15.73 2.26 -1.64
N TYR A 60 -14.80 1.31 -1.86
CA TYR A 60 -14.71 0.09 -1.07
C TYR A 60 -14.60 0.39 0.43
N ILE A 61 -13.73 1.31 0.80
CA ILE A 61 -13.54 1.71 2.20
C ILE A 61 -14.80 2.40 2.77
N ASN A 62 -15.37 3.37 2.05
CA ASN A 62 -16.43 4.21 2.58
C ASN A 62 -17.84 3.58 2.46
N GLU A 63 -18.10 2.79 1.41
CA GLU A 63 -19.44 2.27 1.14
C GLU A 63 -19.60 0.79 1.51
N TYR A 64 -18.50 0.03 1.63
CA TYR A 64 -18.56 -1.36 2.05
C TYR A 64 -17.97 -1.59 3.45
N ILE A 65 -16.73 -1.18 3.70
CA ILE A 65 -16.05 -1.45 4.99
C ILE A 65 -16.62 -0.58 6.12
N ALA A 66 -16.78 0.73 5.90
CA ALA A 66 -17.24 1.63 6.97
C ALA A 66 -18.63 1.26 7.51
N PRO A 67 -19.66 0.93 6.68
CA PRO A 67 -20.95 0.46 7.17
C PRO A 67 -20.86 -0.87 7.92
N LYS A 68 -20.04 -1.83 7.46
CA LYS A 68 -19.84 -3.11 8.16
C LYS A 68 -19.19 -2.89 9.52
N LEU A 69 -18.13 -2.10 9.59
CA LEU A 69 -17.45 -1.77 10.83
C LEU A 69 -18.43 -1.14 11.83
N LYS A 70 -19.28 -0.22 11.35
CA LYS A 70 -20.31 0.40 12.20
C LYS A 70 -21.36 -0.59 12.66
N SER A 71 -21.88 -1.43 11.78
CA SER A 71 -22.98 -2.36 12.12
C SER A 71 -22.53 -3.53 13.00
N GLU A 72 -21.32 -4.06 12.77
CA GLU A 72 -20.81 -5.25 13.46
C GLU A 72 -20.13 -4.92 14.81
N TYR A 73 -19.44 -3.77 14.88
CA TYR A 73 -18.60 -3.42 16.03
C TYR A 73 -18.96 -2.09 16.70
N ASP A 74 -19.93 -1.35 16.15
CA ASP A 74 -20.27 0.03 16.59
C ASP A 74 -19.04 0.96 16.57
N VAL A 75 -18.14 0.78 15.61
CA VAL A 75 -16.95 1.62 15.38
C VAL A 75 -17.18 2.46 14.13
N THR A 76 -16.85 3.74 14.19
CA THR A 76 -16.99 4.67 13.06
C THR A 76 -15.64 4.81 12.35
N LEU A 77 -15.60 4.53 11.05
CA LEU A 77 -14.41 4.75 10.21
C LEU A 77 -14.43 6.17 9.64
N LYS A 78 -13.32 6.86 9.77
CA LYS A 78 -13.01 8.09 9.06
C LYS A 78 -11.77 7.86 8.19
N GLN A 79 -11.98 7.75 6.89
CA GLN A 79 -10.89 7.75 5.92
C GLN A 79 -10.28 9.15 5.83
N THR A 80 -8.96 9.24 5.88
CA THR A 80 -8.19 10.45 5.59
C THR A 80 -7.31 10.14 4.37
N PRO A 81 -7.72 10.57 3.16
CA PRO A 81 -6.94 10.33 1.96
C PRO A 81 -5.65 11.18 1.99
N VAL A 82 -4.55 10.58 1.60
CA VAL A 82 -3.26 11.23 1.37
C VAL A 82 -2.81 10.97 -0.07
N SER A 83 -1.96 11.85 -0.60
CA SER A 83 -1.35 11.65 -1.92
C SER A 83 -0.15 10.69 -1.86
N ASP A 84 0.51 10.64 -0.68
CA ASP A 84 1.62 9.75 -0.39
C ASP A 84 1.59 9.33 1.08
N THR A 85 1.94 8.06 1.36
CA THR A 85 2.01 7.52 2.73
C THR A 85 3.01 8.27 3.62
N ALA A 86 4.07 8.85 3.04
CA ALA A 86 5.04 9.66 3.76
C ALA A 86 4.41 10.85 4.50
N GLU A 87 3.26 11.36 4.05
CA GLU A 87 2.52 12.40 4.77
C GLU A 87 2.06 11.92 6.17
N ALA A 88 1.56 10.68 6.25
CA ALA A 88 1.16 10.08 7.52
C ALA A 88 2.39 9.79 8.40
N VAL A 89 3.48 9.28 7.81
CA VAL A 89 4.75 9.01 8.50
C VAL A 89 5.30 10.31 9.11
N ASN A 90 5.39 11.38 8.33
CA ASN A 90 5.88 12.68 8.77
C ASN A 90 5.02 13.28 9.90
N LYS A 91 3.70 13.04 9.85
CA LYS A 91 2.79 13.48 10.90
C LYS A 91 3.06 12.75 12.23
N VAL A 92 3.26 11.43 12.19
CA VAL A 92 3.57 10.62 13.38
C VAL A 92 4.96 10.97 13.93
N LEU A 93 5.94 11.19 13.05
CA LEU A 93 7.27 11.66 13.42
C LEU A 93 7.23 13.05 14.10
N GLY A 94 6.43 13.95 13.55
CA GLY A 94 6.18 15.28 14.15
C GLY A 94 5.56 15.17 15.55
N ASP A 95 4.57 14.30 15.74
CA ASP A 95 3.98 14.02 17.06
C ASP A 95 5.05 13.51 18.05
N LYS A 96 5.93 12.56 17.63
CA LYS A 96 7.02 12.04 18.46
C LYS A 96 8.01 13.14 18.85
N THR A 97 8.42 13.94 17.89
CA THR A 97 9.34 15.07 18.11
C THR A 97 8.77 16.12 19.08
N ALA A 98 7.45 16.31 19.03
CA ALA A 98 6.74 17.20 19.96
C ALA A 98 6.46 16.56 21.33
N GLY A 99 6.92 15.32 21.58
CA GLY A 99 6.70 14.59 22.83
C GLY A 99 5.27 14.08 23.02
N LYS A 100 4.47 14.02 21.96
CA LYS A 100 3.09 13.54 22.01
C LYS A 100 3.04 12.02 21.93
N THR A 101 3.04 11.37 23.08
CA THR A 101 3.10 9.90 23.22
C THR A 101 1.74 9.22 23.17
N THR A 102 0.63 9.96 23.22
CA THR A 102 -0.75 9.46 23.19
C THR A 102 -1.65 10.43 22.42
N GLY A 103 -2.84 9.97 22.01
CA GLY A 103 -3.84 10.82 21.36
C GLY A 103 -3.37 11.35 19.99
N GLY A 104 -2.57 10.58 19.27
CA GLY A 104 -2.22 10.85 17.88
C GLY A 104 -3.47 10.92 17.01
N SER A 105 -3.37 11.61 15.89
CA SER A 105 -4.51 11.76 14.96
C SER A 105 -4.54 10.69 13.86
N VAL A 106 -3.53 9.82 13.82
CA VAL A 106 -3.45 8.66 12.92
C VAL A 106 -3.67 7.42 13.77
N ASP A 107 -4.74 6.66 13.51
CA ASP A 107 -5.02 5.42 14.24
C ASP A 107 -4.59 4.19 13.45
N LEU A 108 -4.73 4.22 12.13
CA LEU A 108 -4.31 3.16 11.23
C LEU A 108 -3.75 3.81 9.95
N VAL A 109 -2.71 3.22 9.39
CA VAL A 109 -2.11 3.67 8.13
C VAL A 109 -1.96 2.49 7.17
N TRP A 110 -2.34 2.69 5.89
CA TRP A 110 -1.94 1.81 4.80
C TRP A 110 -0.50 2.14 4.44
N ILE A 111 0.37 1.15 4.54
CA ILE A 111 1.81 1.34 4.49
C ILE A 111 2.49 0.17 3.77
N ASN A 112 3.65 0.42 3.22
CA ASN A 112 4.63 -0.58 2.78
C ASN A 112 6.02 0.05 2.57
N GLY A 113 7.01 -0.82 2.36
CA GLY A 113 8.35 -0.47 1.89
C GLY A 113 9.14 0.45 2.80
N GLU A 114 9.71 1.49 2.23
CA GLU A 114 10.56 2.47 2.91
C GLU A 114 9.81 3.20 4.04
N ASN A 115 8.50 3.39 3.90
CA ASN A 115 7.66 4.01 4.92
C ASN A 115 7.56 3.12 6.17
N PHE A 116 7.34 1.81 6.01
CA PHE A 116 7.35 0.87 7.12
C PHE A 116 8.72 0.80 7.79
N ARG A 117 9.78 0.63 7.01
CA ARG A 117 11.15 0.65 7.53
C ARG A 117 11.44 1.91 8.34
N THR A 118 11.08 3.08 7.81
CA THR A 118 11.24 4.38 8.50
C THR A 118 10.50 4.40 9.82
N MET A 119 9.25 3.94 9.85
CA MET A 119 8.47 3.89 11.08
C MET A 119 9.03 2.87 12.07
N ARG A 120 9.56 1.72 11.62
CA ARG A 120 10.19 0.72 12.49
C ARG A 120 11.48 1.23 13.10
N GLN A 121 12.38 1.80 12.31
CA GLN A 121 13.66 2.34 12.77
C GLN A 121 13.48 3.55 13.68
N GLY A 122 12.42 4.32 13.44
CA GLY A 122 12.09 5.49 14.25
C GLY A 122 11.29 5.17 15.53
N ASP A 123 11.00 3.90 15.87
CA ASP A 123 10.09 3.50 16.98
C ASP A 123 8.75 4.27 16.90
N LEU A 124 8.18 4.36 15.70
CA LEU A 124 6.94 5.08 15.43
C LEU A 124 5.72 4.15 15.39
N LEU A 125 5.91 2.84 15.56
CA LEU A 125 4.85 1.83 15.50
C LEU A 125 4.50 1.26 16.87
N TYR A 126 3.22 0.94 17.01
CA TYR A 126 2.69 0.11 18.07
C TYR A 126 2.76 -1.36 17.63
N GLY A 127 3.14 -2.26 18.52
CA GLY A 127 3.18 -3.70 18.22
C GLY A 127 4.17 -4.48 19.08
N PRO A 128 4.31 -5.80 18.83
CA PRO A 128 3.59 -6.58 17.78
C PRO A 128 2.12 -6.84 18.16
N TRP A 129 1.23 -6.82 17.16
CA TRP A 129 -0.21 -7.02 17.36
C TRP A 129 -0.90 -7.83 16.24
N ALA A 130 -0.37 -7.81 15.02
CA ALA A 130 -1.08 -8.30 13.84
C ALA A 130 -1.37 -9.80 13.89
N GLN A 131 -0.45 -10.61 14.40
CA GLN A 131 -0.64 -12.06 14.53
C GLN A 131 -1.61 -12.48 15.63
N GLN A 132 -2.12 -11.52 16.43
CA GLN A 132 -3.10 -11.76 17.48
C GLN A 132 -4.54 -11.56 17.00
N LEU A 133 -4.74 -11.08 15.80
CA LEU A 133 -6.04 -10.90 15.20
C LEU A 133 -6.71 -12.26 14.94
N PRO A 134 -8.03 -12.40 15.12
CA PRO A 134 -8.75 -13.64 14.81
C PRO A 134 -8.52 -14.15 13.38
N ASN A 135 -8.50 -13.23 12.40
CA ASN A 135 -8.27 -13.57 10.99
C ASN A 135 -6.79 -13.79 10.65
N ALA A 136 -5.86 -13.55 11.55
CA ALA A 136 -4.44 -13.86 11.35
C ALA A 136 -4.19 -15.36 11.05
N SER A 137 -5.09 -16.24 11.48
CA SER A 137 -5.00 -17.69 11.24
C SER A 137 -5.11 -18.06 9.75
N ILE A 138 -5.77 -17.24 8.93
CA ILE A 138 -5.89 -17.46 7.49
C ILE A 138 -4.84 -16.72 6.66
N ILE A 139 -3.95 -15.97 7.30
CA ILE A 139 -2.83 -15.30 6.63
C ILE A 139 -1.68 -16.29 6.45
N PRO A 140 -0.99 -16.29 5.29
CA PRO A 140 0.15 -17.17 5.03
C PRO A 140 1.47 -16.54 5.55
N TRP A 141 1.61 -16.34 6.85
CA TRP A 141 2.74 -15.68 7.50
C TRP A 141 4.13 -16.27 7.18
N SER A 142 4.18 -17.52 6.70
CA SER A 142 5.44 -18.18 6.31
C SER A 142 5.89 -17.83 4.88
N GLU A 143 5.04 -17.20 4.07
CA GLU A 143 5.44 -16.75 2.74
C GLU A 143 6.41 -15.56 2.85
N PRO A 144 7.56 -15.58 2.18
CA PRO A 144 8.54 -14.49 2.26
C PRO A 144 7.98 -13.11 1.92
N SER A 145 7.04 -13.03 0.96
CA SER A 145 6.38 -11.79 0.53
C SER A 145 5.35 -11.26 1.55
N VAL A 146 5.00 -12.06 2.57
CA VAL A 146 4.10 -11.69 3.68
C VAL A 146 4.88 -11.49 4.97
N ALA A 147 5.98 -12.25 5.14
CA ALA A 147 6.85 -12.15 6.30
C ALA A 147 7.76 -10.92 6.27
N ASN A 148 7.98 -10.36 5.08
CA ASN A 148 8.85 -9.22 4.87
C ASN A 148 8.16 -8.17 4.00
N ASP A 149 8.19 -6.93 4.44
CA ASP A 149 7.79 -5.77 3.64
C ASP A 149 9.06 -5.17 3.00
N PHE A 150 9.14 -5.22 1.69
CA PHE A 150 10.35 -4.86 0.90
C PHE A 150 11.64 -5.41 1.54
N GLY A 151 11.64 -6.71 1.85
CA GLY A 151 12.77 -7.38 2.48
C GLY A 151 13.05 -7.00 3.94
N TYR A 152 12.23 -6.14 4.57
CA TYR A 152 12.33 -5.80 5.98
C TYR A 152 11.34 -6.65 6.79
N PRO A 153 11.78 -7.32 7.88
CA PRO A 153 10.89 -8.20 8.65
C PRO A 153 9.69 -7.47 9.25
N VAL A 154 8.50 -8.03 9.01
CA VAL A 154 7.22 -7.49 9.52
C VAL A 154 7.10 -7.64 11.03
N ASP A 155 7.58 -8.76 11.61
CA ASP A 155 7.61 -9.05 13.06
C ASP A 155 6.27 -8.80 13.79
N GLY A 156 5.14 -8.89 13.07
CA GLY A 156 3.81 -8.66 13.62
C GLY A 156 3.45 -7.20 13.90
N TYR A 157 4.22 -6.22 13.41
CA TYR A 157 3.94 -4.79 13.56
C TYR A 157 2.98 -4.24 12.51
N GLU A 158 2.71 -5.01 11.48
CA GLU A 158 1.75 -4.69 10.43
C GLU A 158 0.96 -5.92 10.00
N ALA A 159 -0.28 -5.69 9.55
CA ALA A 159 -1.23 -6.70 9.11
C ALA A 159 -1.35 -6.67 7.58
N PRO A 160 -1.13 -7.79 6.87
CA PRO A 160 -1.27 -7.84 5.43
C PRO A 160 -2.74 -7.79 5.04
N TRP A 161 -3.11 -6.95 4.08
CA TRP A 161 -4.50 -6.85 3.64
C TRP A 161 -4.71 -6.85 2.13
N GLY A 162 -3.64 -6.96 1.35
CA GLY A 162 -3.71 -7.10 -0.09
C GLY A 162 -2.35 -7.40 -0.69
N ARG A 163 -2.36 -7.80 -1.97
CA ARG A 163 -1.15 -8.09 -2.74
C ARG A 163 -1.21 -7.36 -4.07
N ALA A 164 -0.05 -6.90 -4.49
CA ALA A 164 0.14 -6.24 -5.77
C ALA A 164 1.19 -6.99 -6.59
N GLN A 165 1.08 -6.91 -7.91
CA GLN A 165 2.10 -7.39 -8.84
C GLN A 165 2.11 -6.52 -10.06
N PHE A 166 3.28 -6.09 -10.47
CA PHE A 166 3.44 -5.29 -11.66
C PHE A 166 3.05 -6.06 -12.91
N VAL A 167 2.27 -5.41 -13.77
CA VAL A 167 1.90 -5.90 -15.11
C VAL A 167 2.10 -4.80 -16.14
N MET A 168 2.56 -5.17 -17.33
CA MET A 168 2.48 -4.32 -18.49
C MET A 168 1.11 -4.47 -19.14
N VAL A 169 0.55 -3.36 -19.60
CA VAL A 169 -0.77 -3.27 -20.25
C VAL A 169 -0.56 -2.78 -21.70
N TYR A 170 -1.25 -3.37 -22.65
CA TYR A 170 -1.12 -3.02 -24.06
C TYR A 170 -2.43 -3.14 -24.84
N ASP A 171 -2.53 -2.46 -25.97
CA ASP A 171 -3.63 -2.62 -26.91
C ASP A 171 -3.27 -3.66 -27.98
N SER A 172 -3.87 -4.85 -27.91
CA SER A 172 -3.57 -5.95 -28.83
C SER A 172 -3.99 -5.70 -30.28
N ALA A 173 -4.81 -4.69 -30.54
CA ALA A 173 -5.11 -4.26 -31.92
C ALA A 173 -3.95 -3.49 -32.53
N ARG A 174 -3.13 -2.81 -31.72
CA ARG A 174 -1.97 -2.02 -32.20
C ARG A 174 -0.66 -2.78 -32.01
N VAL A 175 -0.58 -3.65 -31.00
CA VAL A 175 0.59 -4.46 -30.67
C VAL A 175 0.16 -5.93 -30.66
N PRO A 176 0.15 -6.62 -31.83
CA PRO A 176 -0.28 -8.02 -31.89
C PRO A 176 0.56 -8.97 -31.02
N GLU A 177 1.86 -8.71 -30.94
CA GLU A 177 2.83 -9.48 -30.13
C GLU A 177 3.57 -8.51 -29.18
N PRO A 178 3.27 -8.53 -27.87
CA PRO A 178 3.92 -7.63 -26.93
C PRO A 178 5.38 -8.03 -26.67
N PRO A 179 6.28 -7.05 -26.46
CA PRO A 179 7.67 -7.32 -26.11
C PRO A 179 7.78 -7.78 -24.65
N THR A 180 8.21 -9.02 -24.42
CA THR A 180 8.25 -9.66 -23.10
C THR A 180 9.60 -9.57 -22.38
N SER A 181 10.54 -8.77 -22.90
CA SER A 181 11.83 -8.49 -22.25
C SER A 181 12.24 -7.03 -22.49
N PHE A 182 13.15 -6.52 -21.67
CA PHE A 182 13.69 -5.17 -21.85
C PHE A 182 14.42 -5.01 -23.18
N ALA A 183 15.10 -6.05 -23.67
CA ALA A 183 15.74 -6.04 -24.98
C ALA A 183 14.70 -5.91 -26.13
N THR A 184 13.65 -6.73 -26.09
CA THR A 184 12.58 -6.67 -27.11
C THR A 184 11.74 -5.40 -26.99
N LEU A 185 11.56 -4.84 -25.77
CA LEU A 185 10.89 -3.56 -25.55
C LEU A 185 11.66 -2.39 -26.18
N LEU A 186 12.99 -2.38 -26.04
CA LEU A 186 13.85 -1.38 -26.69
C LEU A 186 13.79 -1.50 -28.22
N ALA A 187 13.86 -2.74 -28.76
CA ALA A 187 13.73 -2.97 -30.18
C ALA A 187 12.37 -2.52 -30.72
N TRP A 188 11.29 -2.79 -29.98
CA TRP A 188 9.95 -2.32 -30.33
C TRP A 188 9.85 -0.80 -30.29
N ALA A 189 10.36 -0.13 -29.25
CA ALA A 189 10.36 1.33 -29.14
C ALA A 189 11.13 2.01 -30.28
N LYS A 190 12.25 1.44 -30.72
CA LYS A 190 13.00 1.93 -31.90
C LYS A 190 12.20 1.84 -33.19
N ALA A 191 11.41 0.77 -33.35
CA ALA A 191 10.55 0.59 -34.52
C ALA A 191 9.27 1.48 -34.48
N HIS A 192 8.84 1.88 -33.27
CA HIS A 192 7.61 2.64 -33.03
C HIS A 192 7.88 3.86 -32.13
N PRO A 193 8.71 4.82 -32.57
CA PRO A 193 9.12 5.94 -31.73
C PRO A 193 7.92 6.78 -31.28
N GLY A 194 7.93 7.17 -30.01
CA GLY A 194 6.88 7.96 -29.39
C GLY A 194 5.67 7.17 -28.88
N ARG A 195 5.67 5.84 -29.03
CA ARG A 195 4.51 5.00 -28.67
C ARG A 195 4.62 4.31 -27.31
N LEU A 196 5.70 4.56 -26.57
CA LEU A 196 6.00 4.03 -25.24
C LEU A 196 6.42 5.16 -24.31
N THR A 197 6.01 5.12 -23.07
CA THR A 197 6.61 5.89 -21.95
C THR A 197 6.28 5.20 -20.63
N TYR A 198 6.76 5.75 -19.53
CA TYR A 198 6.49 5.32 -18.16
C TYR A 198 6.44 6.54 -17.24
N PRO A 199 5.79 6.45 -16.06
CA PRO A 199 5.75 7.56 -15.12
C PRO A 199 7.16 7.86 -14.57
N ALA A 200 7.42 9.14 -14.32
CA ALA A 200 8.69 9.55 -13.71
C ALA A 200 8.79 9.05 -12.25
N PRO A 201 9.87 8.37 -11.83
CA PRO A 201 10.15 8.23 -10.41
C PRO A 201 10.17 9.62 -9.70
N PRO A 202 9.60 9.75 -8.48
CA PRO A 202 9.24 8.68 -7.56
C PRO A 202 7.80 8.14 -7.69
N ASP A 203 7.07 8.32 -8.81
CA ASP A 203 5.81 7.60 -9.00
C ASP A 203 6.04 6.12 -8.73
N PHE A 204 5.19 5.52 -7.88
CA PHE A 204 5.40 4.16 -7.38
C PHE A 204 5.50 3.13 -8.51
N THR A 205 4.62 3.21 -9.52
CA THR A 205 4.59 2.28 -10.66
C THR A 205 5.74 2.54 -11.64
N GLY A 206 6.08 3.81 -11.86
CA GLY A 206 7.25 4.19 -12.67
C GLY A 206 8.56 3.73 -12.03
N SER A 207 8.69 3.85 -10.73
CA SER A 207 9.84 3.35 -9.96
C SER A 207 9.98 1.83 -10.08
N VAL A 208 8.87 1.07 -10.01
CA VAL A 208 8.88 -0.39 -10.24
C VAL A 208 9.38 -0.72 -11.64
N PHE A 209 8.94 0.00 -12.67
CA PHE A 209 9.43 -0.21 -14.04
C PHE A 209 10.95 -0.01 -14.13
N VAL A 210 11.49 1.02 -13.48
CA VAL A 210 12.94 1.26 -13.44
C VAL A 210 13.67 0.14 -12.69
N ARG A 211 13.14 -0.37 -11.58
CA ARG A 211 13.71 -1.51 -10.85
C ARG A 211 13.78 -2.78 -11.68
N HIS A 212 12.80 -3.04 -12.57
CA HIS A 212 12.92 -4.14 -13.53
C HIS A 212 14.11 -3.97 -14.47
N GLY A 213 14.44 -2.74 -14.88
CA GLY A 213 15.65 -2.46 -15.64
C GLY A 213 16.93 -2.80 -14.89
N PHE A 214 16.94 -2.61 -13.56
CA PHE A 214 18.04 -3.05 -12.70
C PHE A 214 18.11 -4.58 -12.61
N TYR A 215 16.99 -5.29 -12.48
CA TYR A 215 16.97 -6.75 -12.50
C TYR A 215 17.52 -7.30 -13.83
N GLU A 216 17.13 -6.69 -14.95
CA GLU A 216 17.67 -7.06 -16.26
C GLU A 216 19.18 -6.82 -16.35
N ALA A 217 19.67 -5.65 -15.92
CA ALA A 217 21.09 -5.30 -15.93
C ALA A 217 21.93 -6.18 -15.00
N ALA A 218 21.35 -6.65 -13.90
CA ALA A 218 21.98 -7.57 -12.96
C ALA A 218 22.00 -9.02 -13.44
N GLY A 219 21.22 -9.37 -14.47
CA GLY A 219 21.00 -10.75 -14.91
C GLY A 219 20.06 -11.53 -13.99
N GLY A 220 19.21 -10.83 -13.26
CA GLY A 220 18.25 -11.34 -12.28
C GLY A 220 18.29 -10.53 -10.98
N TYR A 221 17.43 -10.86 -10.05
CA TYR A 221 17.25 -10.09 -8.80
C TYR A 221 18.18 -10.54 -7.65
N THR A 222 18.79 -11.73 -7.76
CA THR A 222 19.45 -12.42 -6.61
C THR A 222 20.58 -11.60 -5.98
N GLU A 223 21.38 -10.90 -6.79
CA GLU A 223 22.48 -10.06 -6.28
C GLU A 223 22.01 -8.74 -5.66
N LEU A 224 20.75 -8.37 -5.89
CA LEU A 224 20.14 -7.12 -5.39
C LEU A 224 19.27 -7.35 -4.14
N LEU A 225 19.09 -8.62 -3.71
CA LEU A 225 18.35 -8.93 -2.48
C LEU A 225 19.20 -8.62 -1.25
N GLY A 226 18.54 -8.19 -0.20
CA GLY A 226 19.21 -7.78 1.04
C GLY A 226 19.42 -6.27 1.12
N GLY A 227 20.18 -5.83 2.12
CA GLY A 227 20.49 -4.41 2.30
C GLY A 227 21.25 -3.83 1.12
N PHE A 228 21.17 -2.51 0.95
CA PHE A 228 21.89 -1.80 -0.11
C PHE A 228 23.41 -2.06 -0.02
N ASP A 229 23.99 -2.45 -1.13
CA ASP A 229 25.44 -2.66 -1.30
C ASP A 229 25.96 -1.74 -2.40
N GLN A 230 26.77 -0.74 -2.02
CA GLN A 230 27.33 0.21 -2.94
C GLN A 230 28.19 -0.41 -4.03
N ALA A 231 28.97 -1.47 -3.72
CA ALA A 231 29.83 -2.11 -4.70
C ALA A 231 29.00 -2.87 -5.75
N VAL A 232 27.91 -3.54 -5.34
CA VAL A 232 26.97 -4.18 -6.26
C VAL A 232 26.27 -3.13 -7.11
N TYR A 233 25.82 -2.02 -6.48
CA TYR A 233 25.19 -0.92 -7.19
C TYR A 233 26.11 -0.34 -8.27
N ASP A 234 27.35 0.02 -7.92
CA ASP A 234 28.32 0.60 -8.85
C ASP A 234 28.67 -0.34 -10.02
N ALA A 235 28.56 -1.65 -9.79
CA ALA A 235 28.79 -2.66 -10.84
C ALA A 235 27.60 -2.79 -11.81
N LYS A 236 26.36 -2.56 -11.36
CA LYS A 236 25.12 -2.83 -12.13
C LYS A 236 24.48 -1.56 -12.70
N ALA A 237 24.50 -0.45 -11.96
CA ALA A 237 23.85 0.80 -12.32
C ALA A 237 24.26 1.36 -13.70
N PRO A 238 25.54 1.31 -14.13
CA PRO A 238 25.94 1.81 -15.44
C PRO A 238 25.20 1.11 -16.60
N ALA A 239 24.99 -0.20 -16.52
CA ALA A 239 24.27 -0.94 -17.55
C ALA A 239 22.76 -0.58 -17.57
N ALA A 240 22.15 -0.43 -16.40
CA ALA A 240 20.76 0.01 -16.29
C ALA A 240 20.58 1.44 -16.87
N TRP A 241 21.45 2.36 -16.51
CA TRP A 241 21.37 3.74 -17.02
C TRP A 241 21.67 3.82 -18.51
N ALA A 242 22.60 3.00 -19.03
CA ALA A 242 22.83 2.89 -20.47
C ALA A 242 21.58 2.45 -21.22
N TYR A 243 20.84 1.46 -20.69
CA TYR A 243 19.57 1.02 -21.28
C TYR A 243 18.54 2.15 -21.32
N PHE A 244 18.28 2.81 -20.19
CA PHE A 244 17.28 3.89 -20.13
C PHE A 244 17.65 5.09 -21.01
N ASN A 245 18.93 5.44 -21.10
CA ASN A 245 19.40 6.51 -21.98
C ASN A 245 19.32 6.12 -23.46
N GLU A 246 19.50 4.84 -23.80
CA GLU A 246 19.28 4.34 -25.17
C GLU A 246 17.81 4.32 -25.54
N LEU A 247 16.92 3.99 -24.58
CA LEU A 247 15.46 3.98 -24.76
C LEU A 247 14.89 5.39 -24.89
N LYS A 248 15.40 6.37 -24.13
CA LYS A 248 14.87 7.73 -23.98
C LYS A 248 14.48 8.44 -25.28
N PRO A 249 15.31 8.49 -26.34
CA PRO A 249 14.98 9.21 -27.58
C PRO A 249 13.78 8.58 -28.34
N TYR A 250 13.39 7.37 -28.03
CA TYR A 250 12.27 6.66 -28.67
C TYR A 250 10.98 6.71 -27.85
N LEU A 251 11.03 7.25 -26.62
CA LEU A 251 9.86 7.44 -25.78
C LEU A 251 8.94 8.54 -26.30
N TRP A 252 7.71 8.56 -25.81
CA TRP A 252 6.76 9.65 -26.02
C TRP A 252 7.44 11.00 -25.77
N ARG A 253 7.22 11.97 -26.65
CA ARG A 253 7.91 13.26 -26.65
C ARG A 253 9.44 13.16 -26.57
N LYS A 254 10.01 12.09 -27.10
CA LYS A 254 11.47 11.82 -27.09
C LYS A 254 12.10 11.76 -25.70
N GLY A 255 11.28 11.45 -24.66
CA GLY A 255 11.72 11.43 -23.28
C GLY A 255 12.13 12.80 -22.72
N GLU A 256 11.72 13.91 -23.36
CA GLU A 256 11.93 15.27 -22.82
C GLU A 256 11.00 15.54 -21.62
N THR A 257 9.87 14.85 -21.58
CA THR A 257 8.90 14.86 -20.49
C THR A 257 8.38 13.46 -20.23
N PHE A 258 8.04 13.18 -18.97
CA PHE A 258 7.44 11.92 -18.53
C PHE A 258 6.09 12.20 -17.86
N PRO A 259 5.12 11.27 -17.92
CA PRO A 259 3.94 11.33 -17.06
C PRO A 259 4.36 11.45 -15.59
N GLN A 260 3.65 12.24 -14.80
CA GLN A 260 3.96 12.44 -13.37
C GLN A 260 3.25 11.41 -12.48
N SER A 261 2.33 10.64 -13.05
CA SER A 261 1.60 9.58 -12.34
C SER A 261 1.14 8.51 -13.32
N ILE A 262 0.79 7.35 -12.76
CA ILE A 262 0.18 6.28 -13.53
C ILE A 262 -1.15 6.72 -14.19
N ASP A 263 -1.94 7.56 -13.53
CA ASP A 263 -3.20 8.08 -14.07
C ASP A 263 -2.97 8.91 -15.34
N GLN A 264 -1.90 9.70 -15.41
CA GLN A 264 -1.54 10.42 -16.63
C GLN A 264 -1.13 9.47 -17.75
N LEU A 265 -0.39 8.40 -17.42
CA LEU A 265 -0.04 7.39 -18.43
C LEU A 265 -1.26 6.66 -18.94
N ASP A 266 -2.20 6.31 -18.07
CA ASP A 266 -3.47 5.69 -18.43
C ASP A 266 -4.31 6.57 -19.36
N GLN A 267 -4.32 7.89 -19.15
CA GLN A 267 -4.96 8.84 -20.06
C GLN A 267 -4.31 8.86 -21.44
N LEU A 268 -2.97 8.84 -21.51
CA LEU A 268 -2.25 8.77 -22.80
C LEU A 268 -2.57 7.47 -23.53
N PHE A 269 -2.66 6.35 -22.83
CA PHE A 269 -3.02 5.05 -23.38
C PHE A 269 -4.49 5.04 -23.88
N ALA A 270 -5.42 5.51 -23.05
CA ALA A 270 -6.84 5.61 -23.41
C ALA A 270 -7.07 6.48 -24.65
N ASN A 271 -6.33 7.60 -24.77
CA ASN A 271 -6.37 8.49 -25.90
C ASN A 271 -5.65 7.94 -27.16
N GLY A 272 -4.92 6.82 -27.01
CA GLY A 272 -4.15 6.23 -28.11
C GLY A 272 -2.88 6.99 -28.46
N GLU A 273 -2.36 7.84 -27.57
CA GLU A 273 -1.08 8.52 -27.74
C GLU A 273 0.10 7.56 -27.57
N VAL A 274 -0.05 6.58 -26.66
CA VAL A 274 0.89 5.47 -26.44
C VAL A 274 0.19 4.13 -26.59
N ASP A 275 0.95 3.06 -26.81
CA ASP A 275 0.42 1.71 -27.02
C ASP A 275 0.56 0.81 -25.78
N PHE A 276 1.22 1.32 -24.74
CA PHE A 276 1.40 0.66 -23.46
C PHE A 276 1.05 1.60 -22.31
N THR A 277 0.51 1.01 -21.28
CA THR A 277 0.53 1.50 -19.92
C THR A 277 0.99 0.37 -18.98
N MET A 278 0.93 0.56 -17.70
CA MET A 278 1.36 -0.41 -16.71
C MET A 278 0.50 -0.28 -15.45
N SER A 279 0.52 -1.28 -14.59
CA SER A 279 -0.16 -1.19 -13.31
C SER A 279 0.51 -2.09 -12.28
N TYR A 280 0.42 -1.71 -11.01
CA TYR A 280 0.79 -2.57 -9.90
C TYR A 280 -0.41 -3.39 -9.37
N ASN A 281 -1.60 -3.15 -9.92
CA ASN A 281 -2.79 -3.98 -9.72
C ASN A 281 -3.08 -4.77 -11.01
N PRO A 282 -2.94 -6.11 -11.01
CA PRO A 282 -3.17 -6.95 -12.20
C PRO A 282 -4.58 -6.86 -12.79
N SER A 283 -5.57 -6.44 -12.01
CA SER A 283 -6.97 -6.33 -12.47
C SER A 283 -7.35 -4.92 -12.94
N HIS A 284 -6.49 -3.93 -12.77
CA HIS A 284 -6.77 -2.53 -13.10
C HIS A 284 -7.25 -2.33 -14.53
N ALA A 285 -6.52 -2.90 -15.50
CA ALA A 285 -6.88 -2.80 -16.91
C ALA A 285 -8.27 -3.36 -17.23
N SER A 286 -8.65 -4.49 -16.60
CA SER A 286 -9.99 -5.06 -16.75
C SER A 286 -11.08 -4.13 -16.24
N GLY A 287 -10.85 -3.51 -15.08
CA GLY A 287 -11.80 -2.53 -14.53
C GLY A 287 -12.01 -1.32 -15.45
N LEU A 288 -10.92 -0.82 -16.08
CA LEU A 288 -11.01 0.30 -17.02
C LEU A 288 -11.63 -0.10 -18.38
N VAL A 289 -11.45 -1.34 -18.82
CA VAL A 289 -12.17 -1.88 -20.00
C VAL A 289 -13.67 -1.98 -19.70
N GLU A 290 -14.07 -2.50 -18.54
CA GLU A 290 -15.49 -2.59 -18.14
C GLU A 290 -16.16 -1.22 -18.05
N LYS A 291 -15.45 -0.20 -17.62
CA LYS A 291 -15.91 1.21 -17.58
C LYS A 291 -15.94 1.87 -18.96
N GLY A 292 -15.41 1.22 -20.00
CA GLY A 292 -15.27 1.80 -21.34
C GLY A 292 -14.19 2.87 -21.45
N THR A 293 -13.30 3.00 -20.47
CA THR A 293 -12.17 3.93 -20.49
C THR A 293 -11.04 3.40 -21.37
N PHE A 294 -10.73 2.09 -21.25
CA PHE A 294 -9.76 1.43 -22.12
C PHE A 294 -10.46 0.69 -23.25
N PRO A 295 -9.79 0.52 -24.43
CA PRO A 295 -10.34 -0.27 -25.53
C PRO A 295 -10.54 -1.73 -25.12
N THR A 296 -11.55 -2.40 -25.71
CA THR A 296 -11.86 -3.81 -25.46
C THR A 296 -10.76 -4.78 -25.91
N THR A 297 -9.82 -4.30 -26.69
CA THR A 297 -8.61 -5.01 -27.17
C THR A 297 -7.46 -4.96 -26.17
N THR A 298 -7.63 -4.26 -25.02
CA THR A 298 -6.63 -4.18 -23.96
C THR A 298 -6.34 -5.55 -23.36
N LYS A 299 -5.06 -5.85 -23.18
CA LYS A 299 -4.54 -7.05 -22.54
C LYS A 299 -3.37 -6.70 -21.63
N THR A 300 -2.97 -7.66 -20.80
CA THR A 300 -1.79 -7.56 -19.92
C THR A 300 -0.77 -8.65 -20.24
N PHE A 301 0.49 -8.38 -19.92
CA PHE A 301 1.55 -9.38 -19.99
C PHE A 301 2.57 -9.17 -18.84
N LEU A 302 3.38 -10.19 -18.59
CA LEU A 302 4.50 -10.18 -17.66
C LEU A 302 5.79 -10.30 -18.46
N PHE A 303 6.89 -9.76 -17.95
CA PHE A 303 8.20 -10.02 -18.52
C PHE A 303 8.58 -11.49 -18.38
N ASP A 304 9.43 -11.99 -19.27
CA ASP A 304 9.87 -13.41 -19.27
C ASP A 304 10.55 -13.80 -17.96
N GLN A 305 11.34 -12.90 -17.40
CA GLN A 305 11.99 -13.08 -16.10
C GLN A 305 11.02 -13.01 -14.92
N GLY A 306 9.80 -12.55 -15.13
CA GLY A 306 8.82 -12.27 -14.09
C GLY A 306 8.64 -10.79 -13.82
N THR A 307 7.77 -10.46 -12.87
CA THR A 307 7.50 -9.08 -12.46
C THR A 307 7.43 -8.95 -10.94
N ILE A 308 7.88 -7.80 -10.45
CA ILE A 308 7.94 -7.49 -9.04
C ILE A 308 6.54 -7.52 -8.43
N ALA A 309 6.44 -8.17 -7.29
CA ALA A 309 5.21 -8.28 -6.49
C ALA A 309 5.50 -7.99 -5.04
N ASN A 310 4.53 -7.40 -4.34
CA ASN A 310 4.59 -7.16 -2.90
C ASN A 310 3.25 -7.38 -2.21
N THR A 311 3.29 -7.29 -0.90
CA THR A 311 2.12 -7.21 -0.03
C THR A 311 1.99 -5.79 0.47
N HIS A 312 0.76 -5.27 0.57
CA HIS A 312 0.52 -4.02 1.27
C HIS A 312 -0.14 -4.29 2.62
N TYR A 313 0.16 -3.41 3.57
CA TYR A 313 -0.05 -3.65 4.98
C TYR A 313 -0.81 -2.50 5.64
N LEU A 314 -1.24 -2.80 6.87
CA LEU A 314 -1.85 -1.86 7.80
C LEU A 314 -1.00 -1.79 9.05
N ALA A 315 -0.58 -0.61 9.46
CA ALA A 315 0.20 -0.41 10.67
C ALA A 315 -0.49 0.56 11.62
N ILE A 316 -0.24 0.39 12.92
CA ILE A 316 -0.78 1.25 13.98
C ILE A 316 0.36 2.12 14.50
N PRO A 317 0.25 3.46 14.48
CA PRO A 317 1.23 4.33 15.10
C PRO A 317 1.34 4.15 16.62
N PHE A 318 2.55 4.39 17.17
CA PHE A 318 2.84 4.23 18.60
C PHE A 318 1.90 5.04 19.50
N ASN A 319 1.49 6.23 19.05
CA ASN A 319 0.67 7.18 19.78
C ASN A 319 -0.80 7.20 19.34
N ALA A 320 -1.25 6.23 18.54
CA ALA A 320 -2.62 6.12 18.07
C ALA A 320 -3.62 6.29 19.21
N ALA A 321 -4.64 7.12 19.00
CA ALA A 321 -5.66 7.38 20.00
C ALA A 321 -6.58 6.18 20.23
N ASN A 322 -6.80 5.38 19.18
CA ASN A 322 -7.73 4.25 19.19
C ASN A 322 -7.10 2.96 18.63
N LYS A 323 -6.12 2.40 19.35
CA LYS A 323 -5.44 1.16 18.98
C LYS A 323 -6.40 -0.04 18.88
N ALA A 324 -7.34 -0.16 19.82
CA ALA A 324 -8.33 -1.23 19.81
C ALA A 324 -9.23 -1.17 18.57
N GLY A 325 -9.72 0.00 18.23
CA GLY A 325 -10.50 0.20 17.01
C GLY A 325 -9.69 -0.07 15.75
N ALA A 326 -8.41 0.32 15.71
CA ALA A 326 -7.52 0.02 14.59
C ALA A 326 -7.31 -1.49 14.40
N MET A 327 -7.14 -2.27 15.47
CA MET A 327 -7.08 -3.73 15.42
C MET A 327 -8.40 -4.35 14.91
N ILE A 328 -9.57 -3.81 15.32
CA ILE A 328 -10.88 -4.27 14.81
C ILE A 328 -10.99 -4.02 13.30
N LEU A 329 -10.61 -2.84 12.84
CA LEU A 329 -10.64 -2.50 11.41
C LEU A 329 -9.69 -3.41 10.61
N ALA A 330 -8.47 -3.61 11.08
CA ALA A 330 -7.51 -4.49 10.43
C ALA A 330 -8.04 -5.93 10.34
N ASN A 331 -8.60 -6.47 11.43
CA ASN A 331 -9.22 -7.80 11.41
C ASN A 331 -10.40 -7.90 10.44
N LEU A 332 -11.24 -6.85 10.34
CA LEU A 332 -12.33 -6.82 9.36
C LEU A 332 -11.79 -6.82 7.93
N LEU A 333 -10.74 -6.05 7.65
CA LEU A 333 -10.10 -5.97 6.33
C LEU A 333 -9.43 -7.29 5.92
N GLU A 334 -8.93 -8.09 6.88
CA GLU A 334 -8.42 -9.44 6.65
C GLU A 334 -9.52 -10.51 6.52
N SER A 335 -10.78 -10.19 6.84
CA SER A 335 -11.87 -11.20 6.81
C SER A 335 -12.09 -11.76 5.40
N PRO A 336 -12.49 -13.05 5.25
CA PRO A 336 -12.79 -13.64 3.95
C PRO A 336 -13.77 -12.79 3.13
N ALA A 337 -14.85 -12.32 3.75
CA ALA A 337 -15.87 -11.52 3.07
C ALA A 337 -15.30 -10.19 2.53
N ALA A 338 -14.46 -9.50 3.31
CA ALA A 338 -13.83 -8.24 2.87
C ALA A 338 -12.80 -8.48 1.75
N GLN A 339 -12.02 -9.55 1.85
CA GLN A 339 -11.02 -9.92 0.85
C GLN A 339 -11.66 -10.37 -0.47
N ILE A 340 -12.76 -11.14 -0.41
CA ILE A 340 -13.52 -11.58 -1.60
C ILE A 340 -14.18 -10.37 -2.28
N GLU A 341 -14.79 -9.45 -1.52
CA GLU A 341 -15.38 -8.24 -2.08
C GLU A 341 -14.33 -7.36 -2.77
N LYS A 342 -13.20 -7.15 -2.10
CA LYS A 342 -12.07 -6.37 -2.62
C LYS A 342 -11.51 -6.95 -3.92
N ALA A 343 -11.47 -8.28 -4.05
CA ALA A 343 -10.91 -8.96 -5.22
C ALA A 343 -11.76 -8.83 -6.49
N LYS A 344 -13.01 -8.37 -6.39
CA LYS A 344 -13.87 -8.16 -7.57
C LYS A 344 -13.35 -6.98 -8.40
N PRO A 345 -13.16 -7.11 -9.74
CA PRO A 345 -12.71 -6.01 -10.60
C PRO A 345 -13.63 -4.79 -10.56
N THR A 346 -14.92 -4.99 -10.30
CA THR A 346 -15.91 -3.90 -10.16
C THR A 346 -15.77 -3.12 -8.86
N THR A 347 -15.10 -3.68 -7.86
CA THR A 347 -14.85 -3.06 -6.55
C THR A 347 -13.46 -2.42 -6.52
N TRP A 348 -12.42 -3.25 -6.51
CA TRP A 348 -11.02 -2.81 -6.57
C TRP A 348 -10.20 -3.73 -7.49
N GLY A 349 -10.43 -5.06 -7.42
CA GLY A 349 -9.68 -6.06 -8.16
C GLY A 349 -8.33 -6.40 -7.54
N ASP A 350 -8.13 -6.05 -6.28
CA ASP A 350 -6.89 -6.31 -5.56
C ASP A 350 -6.73 -7.79 -5.21
N LEU A 351 -5.49 -8.30 -5.27
CA LEU A 351 -5.23 -9.69 -4.93
C LEU A 351 -5.37 -9.91 -3.41
N PRO A 352 -6.05 -11.01 -2.99
CA PRO A 352 -6.22 -11.30 -1.57
C PRO A 352 -4.89 -11.57 -0.85
N ALA A 353 -4.77 -11.09 0.38
CA ALA A 353 -3.65 -11.40 1.28
C ALA A 353 -3.83 -12.71 2.06
N ILE A 354 -5.01 -13.32 1.98
CA ILE A 354 -5.37 -14.55 2.70
C ILE A 354 -4.96 -15.80 1.93
N ASP A 355 -4.71 -16.89 2.64
CA ASP A 355 -4.41 -18.21 2.07
C ASP A 355 -5.72 -18.91 1.66
N PRO A 356 -6.00 -19.11 0.36
CA PRO A 356 -7.23 -19.77 -0.08
C PRO A 356 -7.41 -21.17 0.49
N ALA A 357 -6.33 -21.90 0.79
CA ALA A 357 -6.41 -23.24 1.35
C ALA A 357 -6.94 -23.28 2.79
N LYS A 358 -6.90 -22.15 3.49
CA LYS A 358 -7.39 -22.01 4.87
C LYS A 358 -8.83 -21.49 4.97
N LEU A 359 -9.44 -21.16 3.83
CA LEU A 359 -10.81 -20.68 3.76
C LEU A 359 -11.83 -21.81 3.89
N SER A 360 -13.08 -21.48 4.26
CA SER A 360 -14.21 -22.40 4.14
C SER A 360 -14.44 -22.80 2.66
N ALA A 361 -15.06 -23.95 2.42
CA ALA A 361 -15.42 -24.39 1.06
C ALA A 361 -16.32 -23.36 0.34
N GLU A 362 -17.18 -22.65 1.08
CA GLU A 362 -18.05 -21.60 0.57
C GLU A 362 -17.23 -20.38 0.13
N ASP A 363 -16.33 -19.90 0.96
CA ASP A 363 -15.47 -18.75 0.65
C ASP A 363 -14.50 -19.06 -0.51
N GLN A 364 -13.94 -20.28 -0.55
CA GLN A 364 -13.15 -20.74 -1.68
C GLN A 364 -13.95 -20.71 -3.00
N ALA A 365 -15.18 -21.24 -2.97
CA ALA A 365 -16.05 -21.21 -4.13
C ALA A 365 -16.39 -19.77 -4.55
N ALA A 366 -16.68 -18.89 -3.59
CA ALA A 366 -16.97 -17.49 -3.86
C ALA A 366 -15.76 -16.76 -4.47
N LEU A 367 -14.56 -16.97 -3.93
CA LEU A 367 -13.31 -16.40 -4.47
C LEU A 367 -13.02 -16.88 -5.90
N ASN A 368 -13.21 -18.19 -6.15
CA ASN A 368 -12.98 -18.79 -7.46
C ASN A 368 -14.02 -18.37 -8.51
N ALA A 369 -15.22 -17.98 -8.08
CA ALA A 369 -16.29 -17.53 -8.96
C ALA A 369 -16.15 -16.06 -9.41
N ILE A 370 -15.19 -15.30 -8.87
CA ILE A 370 -14.98 -13.89 -9.24
C ILE A 370 -14.58 -13.81 -10.72
N PRO A 371 -15.34 -13.07 -11.57
CA PRO A 371 -14.94 -12.80 -12.94
C PRO A 371 -13.67 -11.94 -12.93
N ARG A 372 -12.62 -12.39 -13.59
CA ARG A 372 -11.32 -11.67 -13.57
C ARG A 372 -11.21 -10.56 -14.59
N GLY A 373 -12.16 -10.51 -15.56
CA GLY A 373 -12.10 -9.60 -16.69
C GLY A 373 -11.14 -10.06 -17.79
N ALA A 374 -11.34 -9.53 -19.00
CA ALA A 374 -10.65 -10.00 -20.21
C ALA A 374 -9.16 -9.64 -20.30
N ALA A 375 -8.74 -8.64 -19.53
CA ALA A 375 -7.36 -8.14 -19.50
C ALA A 375 -6.56 -8.66 -18.28
N THR A 376 -7.16 -9.41 -17.36
CA THR A 376 -6.49 -9.91 -16.15
C THR A 376 -5.90 -11.30 -16.40
N LEU A 377 -4.63 -11.48 -16.05
CA LEU A 377 -3.93 -12.76 -16.17
C LEU A 377 -4.41 -13.78 -15.12
N ALA A 378 -4.22 -15.07 -15.44
CA ALA A 378 -4.54 -16.15 -14.51
C ALA A 378 -3.66 -16.07 -13.24
N PRO A 379 -4.20 -16.41 -12.04
CA PRO A 379 -3.43 -16.35 -10.79
C PRO A 379 -2.19 -17.22 -10.78
N ASP A 380 -2.30 -18.41 -11.36
CA ASP A 380 -1.17 -19.35 -11.42
C ASP A 380 -0.02 -18.76 -12.24
N LEU A 381 -0.34 -18.03 -13.31
CA LEU A 381 0.68 -17.34 -14.12
C LEU A 381 1.30 -16.16 -13.34
N LEU A 382 0.47 -15.38 -12.64
CA LEU A 382 0.94 -14.29 -11.77
C LEU A 382 1.88 -14.84 -10.69
N ALA A 383 1.46 -15.87 -9.97
CA ALA A 383 2.26 -16.49 -8.91
C ALA A 383 3.58 -17.08 -9.44
N ALA A 384 3.53 -17.79 -10.58
CA ALA A 384 4.73 -18.39 -11.18
C ALA A 384 5.77 -17.37 -11.68
N LYS A 385 5.35 -16.13 -11.90
CA LYS A 385 6.19 -15.05 -12.43
C LYS A 385 6.40 -13.91 -11.39
N SER A 386 6.09 -14.16 -10.13
CA SER A 386 6.28 -13.20 -9.04
C SER A 386 7.76 -13.09 -8.68
N LEU A 387 8.29 -11.87 -8.69
CA LEU A 387 9.63 -11.53 -8.24
C LEU A 387 9.55 -10.75 -6.91
N PRO A 388 10.54 -10.93 -6.02
CA PRO A 388 10.59 -10.16 -4.77
C PRO A 388 10.86 -8.69 -5.04
N GLU A 389 10.50 -7.84 -4.08
CA GLU A 389 10.78 -6.41 -4.07
C GLU A 389 12.17 -6.14 -3.47
N LEU A 390 12.80 -5.04 -3.87
CA LEU A 390 14.04 -4.53 -3.27
C LEU A 390 13.77 -3.84 -1.92
N GLN A 391 14.80 -3.82 -1.06
CA GLN A 391 14.73 -3.01 0.15
C GLN A 391 14.73 -1.51 -0.16
N GLY A 392 14.12 -0.71 0.72
CA GLY A 392 13.93 0.72 0.51
C GLY A 392 15.20 1.51 0.21
N ASP A 393 16.36 1.12 0.77
CA ASP A 393 17.65 1.79 0.46
C ASP A 393 18.05 1.69 -1.02
N TRP A 394 17.70 0.59 -1.69
CA TRP A 394 17.87 0.44 -3.13
C TRP A 394 16.94 1.38 -3.90
N LEU A 395 15.69 1.51 -3.45
CA LEU A 395 14.71 2.38 -4.09
C LEU A 395 15.20 3.84 -4.04
N ASP A 396 15.55 4.30 -2.85
CA ASP A 396 16.02 5.67 -2.62
C ASP A 396 17.17 6.02 -3.58
N GLN A 397 18.18 5.12 -3.69
CA GLN A 397 19.33 5.36 -4.55
C GLN A 397 18.98 5.31 -6.03
N ILE A 398 18.16 4.32 -6.44
CA ILE A 398 17.73 4.17 -7.85
C ILE A 398 16.92 5.38 -8.30
N GLU A 399 15.99 5.88 -7.50
CA GLU A 399 15.14 7.02 -7.83
C GLU A 399 15.93 8.31 -7.92
N GLN A 400 16.84 8.55 -6.96
CA GLN A 400 17.74 9.69 -7.00
C GLN A 400 18.61 9.69 -8.25
N ASP A 401 19.19 8.55 -8.58
CA ASP A 401 20.10 8.45 -9.73
C ASP A 401 19.37 8.42 -11.07
N TRP A 402 18.12 7.95 -11.13
CA TRP A 402 17.29 8.10 -12.31
C TRP A 402 17.10 9.58 -12.67
N GLN A 403 16.81 10.42 -11.68
CA GLN A 403 16.68 11.86 -11.89
C GLN A 403 18.01 12.48 -12.40
N ALA A 404 19.13 11.99 -11.87
CA ALA A 404 20.45 12.48 -12.24
C ALA A 404 20.94 12.00 -13.61
N ASN A 405 20.61 10.78 -14.03
CA ASN A 405 21.18 10.13 -15.21
C ASN A 405 20.21 10.03 -16.40
N VAL A 406 18.90 10.04 -16.16
CA VAL A 406 17.90 9.82 -17.21
C VAL A 406 17.04 11.07 -17.46
N LEU A 407 16.56 11.75 -16.41
CA LEU A 407 15.68 12.90 -16.57
C LEU A 407 16.40 14.11 -17.18
N LYS A 408 17.65 14.35 -16.88
CA LYS A 408 18.46 15.49 -17.36
C LYS A 408 18.63 15.57 -18.86
#